data_30ee22f98654d6898c3454159af4b630
#
_entry.id   30ee22f98654d6898c3454159af4b630
#
_cell.length_a   1.000
_cell.length_b   1.000
_cell.length_c   1.000
_cell.angle_alpha   90.00
_cell.angle_beta   90.00
_cell.angle_gamma   90.00
#
_symmetry.space_group_name_H-M   'P 1'
#
loop_
_entity.id
_entity.type
_entity.pdbx_description
1 polymer ?
#
loop_
_entity_poly.entity_id
_entity_poly.type
_entity_poly.pdbx_seq_one_letter_code
_entity_poly.pdbx_strand_id
1 'polypeptide(L)'
;AQMLVPVGKSVGVMGPSGAGKSTAIDILMGLLQVQGGEILCDGRNIFENYPSWLSHIGYIPQTIYLTDDSIRENIAFGVAKEDIDDERVWHVLEEAQLKDFVKELPGMLDMEIGERGVRLSGGQRQRLGIARALYHNPEILVFDEATSALDTDTETAIMEAIESFHGKKTLVIIAHRLRTIAGCDIIYKVDNGKIVETTLAAEEH
;
A
#
# COMPACT_ATOMS: atom_id res chain seq x y z
N ALA A 1 -7.27 14.77 -16.89
CA ALA A 1 -7.68 14.17 -15.64
C ALA A 1 -7.21 15.06 -14.49
N GLN A 2 -8.00 15.18 -13.46
CA GLN A 2 -7.63 15.88 -12.22
C GLN A 2 -7.97 14.99 -11.06
N MET A 3 -7.02 14.79 -10.14
CA MET A 3 -7.19 14.00 -8.92
C MET A 3 -6.50 14.75 -7.79
N LEU A 4 -7.20 14.92 -6.68
CA LEU A 4 -6.70 15.55 -5.46
C LEU A 4 -6.60 14.50 -4.36
N VAL A 5 -5.47 14.45 -3.69
CA VAL A 5 -5.23 13.58 -2.51
C VAL A 5 -4.88 14.46 -1.32
N PRO A 6 -5.86 14.86 -0.49
CA PRO A 6 -5.60 15.73 0.65
C PRO A 6 -4.81 14.98 1.74
N VAL A 7 -3.92 15.70 2.42
CA VAL A 7 -3.10 15.16 3.52
C VAL A 7 -4.01 14.60 4.63
N GLY A 8 -3.67 13.41 5.12
CA GLY A 8 -4.39 12.73 6.21
C GLY A 8 -5.77 12.17 5.80
N LYS A 9 -6.12 12.23 4.51
CA LYS A 9 -7.36 11.68 3.98
C LYS A 9 -7.15 10.35 3.28
N SER A 10 -8.22 9.58 3.16
CA SER A 10 -8.26 8.35 2.39
C SER A 10 -8.96 8.57 1.06
N VAL A 11 -8.30 8.15 -0.01
CA VAL A 11 -8.78 8.26 -1.38
C VAL A 11 -8.94 6.88 -1.98
N GLY A 12 -10.16 6.51 -2.32
CA GLY A 12 -10.49 5.28 -3.02
C GLY A 12 -10.44 5.49 -4.54
N VAL A 13 -9.83 4.56 -5.27
CA VAL A 13 -9.79 4.55 -6.74
C VAL A 13 -10.45 3.27 -7.24
N MET A 14 -11.54 3.41 -7.96
CA MET A 14 -12.33 2.30 -8.49
C MET A 14 -12.47 2.37 -10.01
N GLY A 15 -12.89 1.25 -10.59
CA GLY A 15 -13.15 1.16 -12.04
C GLY A 15 -12.96 -0.27 -12.54
N PRO A 16 -13.44 -0.58 -13.77
CA PRO A 16 -13.30 -1.91 -14.34
C PRO A 16 -11.83 -2.29 -14.56
N SER A 17 -11.58 -3.59 -14.76
CA SER A 17 -10.24 -4.05 -15.14
C SER A 17 -9.82 -3.40 -16.45
N GLY A 18 -8.57 -2.96 -16.56
CA GLY A 18 -8.05 -2.27 -17.74
C GLY A 18 -8.48 -0.80 -17.89
N ALA A 19 -9.24 -0.23 -16.95
CA ALA A 19 -9.65 1.18 -17.02
C ALA A 19 -8.50 2.19 -16.86
N GLY A 20 -7.33 1.74 -16.40
CA GLY A 20 -6.16 2.60 -16.17
C GLY A 20 -5.91 2.99 -14.72
N LYS A 21 -6.49 2.27 -13.73
CA LYS A 21 -6.29 2.55 -12.29
C LYS A 21 -4.82 2.48 -11.88
N SER A 22 -4.14 1.36 -12.15
CA SER A 22 -2.71 1.20 -11.83
C SER A 22 -1.85 2.21 -12.59
N THR A 23 -2.18 2.50 -13.85
CA THR A 23 -1.50 3.57 -14.61
C THR A 23 -1.64 4.94 -13.94
N ALA A 24 -2.83 5.27 -13.41
CA ALA A 24 -3.04 6.54 -12.69
C ALA A 24 -2.18 6.61 -11.41
N ILE A 25 -2.03 5.48 -10.72
CA ILE A 25 -1.18 5.40 -9.52
C ILE A 25 0.31 5.43 -9.87
N ASP A 26 0.73 4.74 -10.93
CA ASP A 26 2.11 4.83 -11.42
C ASP A 26 2.48 6.27 -11.80
N ILE A 27 1.55 7.01 -12.39
CA ILE A 27 1.69 8.44 -12.66
C ILE A 27 1.78 9.22 -11.35
N LEU A 28 0.89 8.98 -10.39
CA LEU A 28 0.90 9.66 -9.09
C LEU A 28 2.22 9.44 -8.36
N MET A 29 2.76 8.23 -8.39
CA MET A 29 4.07 7.91 -7.81
C MET A 29 5.25 8.48 -8.64
N GLY A 30 5.00 8.97 -9.85
CA GLY A 30 6.06 9.46 -10.76
C GLY A 30 6.83 8.36 -11.47
N LEU A 31 6.35 7.12 -11.46
CA LEU A 31 6.94 5.99 -12.17
C LEU A 31 6.69 6.09 -13.69
N LEU A 32 5.61 6.75 -14.08
CA LEU A 32 5.29 7.07 -15.45
C LEU A 32 5.25 8.59 -15.65
N GLN A 33 5.89 9.06 -16.72
CA GLN A 33 5.85 10.48 -17.08
C GLN A 33 4.51 10.85 -17.73
N VAL A 34 3.96 11.98 -17.31
CA VAL A 34 2.77 12.54 -17.94
C VAL A 34 3.13 13.13 -19.33
N GLN A 35 2.26 12.91 -20.32
CA GLN A 35 2.41 13.54 -21.64
C GLN A 35 1.95 15.00 -21.63
N GLY A 36 1.22 15.43 -20.61
CA GLY A 36 0.76 16.79 -20.40
C GLY A 36 0.18 16.96 -19.02
N GLY A 37 0.24 18.17 -18.48
CA GLY A 37 -0.10 18.45 -17.08
C GLY A 37 1.11 18.29 -16.16
N GLU A 38 0.84 18.27 -14.87
CA GLU A 38 1.88 18.19 -13.83
C GLU A 38 1.36 17.42 -12.61
N ILE A 39 2.29 16.89 -11.81
CA ILE A 39 2.02 16.24 -10.55
C ILE A 39 2.63 17.11 -9.46
N LEU A 40 1.79 17.61 -8.56
CA LEU A 40 2.17 18.54 -7.53
C LEU A 40 2.00 17.91 -6.14
N CYS A 41 3.00 18.08 -5.29
CA CYS A 41 2.93 17.89 -3.86
C CYS A 41 3.10 19.26 -3.19
N ASP A 42 2.08 19.72 -2.47
CA ASP A 42 2.05 21.04 -1.82
C ASP A 42 2.42 22.21 -2.77
N GLY A 43 1.93 22.13 -4.01
CA GLY A 43 2.15 23.15 -5.05
C GLY A 43 3.52 23.09 -5.72
N ARG A 44 4.37 22.09 -5.42
CA ARG A 44 5.67 21.86 -6.05
C ARG A 44 5.63 20.64 -6.94
N ASN A 45 6.27 20.70 -8.08
CA ASN A 45 6.36 19.56 -8.97
C ASN A 45 7.22 18.45 -8.32
N ILE A 46 6.69 17.22 -8.27
CA ILE A 46 7.38 16.08 -7.63
C ILE A 46 8.76 15.79 -8.25
N PHE A 47 8.96 16.13 -9.51
CA PHE A 47 10.22 15.91 -10.20
C PHE A 47 11.31 16.95 -9.88
N GLU A 48 10.99 18.02 -9.15
CA GLU A 48 12.02 18.95 -8.62
C GLU A 48 12.91 18.26 -7.59
N ASN A 49 12.35 17.32 -6.82
CA ASN A 49 13.12 16.47 -5.89
C ASN A 49 12.48 15.08 -5.79
N TYR A 50 12.59 14.31 -6.87
CA TYR A 50 11.95 13.00 -7.00
C TYR A 50 12.38 11.98 -5.92
N PRO A 51 13.66 11.87 -5.50
CA PRO A 51 14.03 11.00 -4.39
C PRO A 51 13.33 11.35 -3.08
N SER A 52 13.14 12.62 -2.78
CA SER A 52 12.36 13.07 -1.62
C SER A 52 10.90 12.67 -1.74
N TRP A 53 10.28 12.85 -2.92
CA TRP A 53 8.91 12.40 -3.16
C TRP A 53 8.74 10.91 -2.88
N LEU A 54 9.62 10.06 -3.41
CA LEU A 54 9.56 8.62 -3.20
C LEU A 54 9.73 8.21 -1.72
N SER A 55 10.53 8.95 -0.94
CA SER A 55 10.73 8.64 0.48
C SER A 55 9.47 8.87 1.34
N HIS A 56 8.49 9.63 0.86
CA HIS A 56 7.20 9.82 1.52
C HIS A 56 6.19 8.74 1.22
N ILE A 57 6.46 7.83 0.26
CA ILE A 57 5.49 6.85 -0.23
C ILE A 57 5.85 5.45 0.24
N GLY A 58 4.90 4.77 0.87
CA GLY A 58 4.90 3.33 1.09
C GLY A 58 3.95 2.68 0.08
N TYR A 59 4.48 1.84 -0.81
CA TYR A 59 3.68 1.16 -1.83
C TYR A 59 3.49 -0.31 -1.49
N ILE A 60 2.24 -0.74 -1.49
CA ILE A 60 1.82 -2.11 -1.25
C ILE A 60 1.19 -2.64 -2.56
N PRO A 61 1.96 -3.39 -3.38
CA PRO A 61 1.46 -3.94 -4.64
C PRO A 61 0.45 -5.06 -4.45
N GLN A 62 -0.32 -5.36 -5.48
CA GLN A 62 -1.26 -6.49 -5.52
C GLN A 62 -0.57 -7.83 -5.21
N THR A 63 0.63 -8.03 -5.72
CA THR A 63 1.44 -9.24 -5.47
C THR A 63 2.70 -8.85 -4.71
N ILE A 64 2.83 -9.36 -3.49
CA ILE A 64 4.02 -9.14 -2.67
C ILE A 64 5.11 -10.12 -3.06
N TYR A 65 6.23 -9.59 -3.55
CA TYR A 65 7.46 -10.35 -3.78
C TYR A 65 8.31 -10.33 -2.51
N LEU A 66 8.65 -11.51 -2.03
CA LEU A 66 9.55 -11.73 -0.90
C LEU A 66 10.82 -12.40 -1.41
N THR A 67 11.96 -12.01 -0.83
CA THR A 67 13.25 -12.65 -1.04
C THR A 67 13.39 -13.88 -0.13
N ASP A 68 14.34 -14.75 -0.44
CA ASP A 68 14.64 -15.95 0.36
C ASP A 68 15.30 -15.63 1.72
N ASP A 69 15.45 -14.36 2.01
CA ASP A 69 16.03 -13.83 3.25
C ASP A 69 15.09 -14.00 4.45
N SER A 70 15.56 -13.58 5.60
CA SER A 70 14.80 -13.58 6.86
C SER A 70 13.61 -12.62 6.82
N ILE A 71 12.67 -12.78 7.78
CA ILE A 71 11.56 -11.83 7.98
C ILE A 71 12.10 -10.41 8.19
N ARG A 72 13.15 -10.27 9.02
CA ARG A 72 13.82 -8.99 9.29
C ARG A 72 14.26 -8.31 8.00
N GLU A 73 15.03 -8.99 7.17
CA GLU A 73 15.57 -8.47 5.92
C GLU A 73 14.49 -8.18 4.88
N ASN A 74 13.43 -8.97 4.87
CA ASN A 74 12.27 -8.72 4.02
C ASN A 74 11.50 -7.45 4.41
N ILE A 75 11.39 -7.13 5.70
CA ILE A 75 10.72 -5.91 6.19
C ILE A 75 11.62 -4.70 5.95
N ALA A 76 12.89 -4.77 6.37
CA ALA A 76 13.88 -3.71 6.18
C ALA A 76 14.54 -3.78 4.79
N PHE A 77 13.75 -4.06 3.75
CA PHE A 77 14.24 -4.26 2.40
C PHE A 77 15.08 -3.07 1.90
N GLY A 78 16.29 -3.37 1.42
CA GLY A 78 17.22 -2.35 0.95
C GLY A 78 18.09 -1.72 2.04
N VAL A 79 17.94 -2.12 3.30
CA VAL A 79 18.80 -1.71 4.42
C VAL A 79 19.90 -2.76 4.61
N ALA A 80 21.15 -2.33 4.87
CA ALA A 80 22.22 -3.26 5.18
C ALA A 80 21.91 -4.01 6.49
N LYS A 81 22.27 -5.29 6.56
CA LYS A 81 21.87 -6.19 7.65
C LYS A 81 22.30 -5.67 9.02
N GLU A 82 23.46 -5.05 9.10
CA GLU A 82 24.04 -4.44 10.31
C GLU A 82 23.32 -3.15 10.74
N ASP A 83 22.58 -2.52 9.84
CA ASP A 83 21.87 -1.25 10.08
C ASP A 83 20.36 -1.44 10.33
N ILE A 84 19.88 -2.69 10.34
CA ILE A 84 18.46 -2.97 10.56
C ILE A 84 18.11 -2.70 12.03
N ASP A 85 17.11 -1.86 12.24
CA ASP A 85 16.52 -1.58 13.55
C ASP A 85 15.43 -2.60 13.88
N ASP A 86 15.74 -3.55 14.77
CA ASP A 86 14.81 -4.60 15.20
C ASP A 86 13.61 -4.05 15.97
N GLU A 87 13.76 -2.98 16.74
CA GLU A 87 12.63 -2.35 17.44
C GLU A 87 11.64 -1.80 16.42
N ARG A 88 12.16 -1.18 15.38
CA ARG A 88 11.34 -0.70 14.25
C ARG A 88 10.67 -1.85 13.51
N VAL A 89 11.37 -2.97 13.27
CA VAL A 89 10.80 -4.16 12.64
C VAL A 89 9.63 -4.70 13.47
N TRP A 90 9.78 -4.84 14.78
CA TRP A 90 8.70 -5.29 15.66
C TRP A 90 7.53 -4.32 15.72
N HIS A 91 7.79 -3.03 15.67
CA HIS A 91 6.77 -2.00 15.66
C HIS A 91 5.90 -2.09 14.38
N VAL A 92 6.50 -2.16 13.20
CA VAL A 92 5.74 -2.26 11.96
C VAL A 92 5.03 -3.61 11.79
N LEU A 93 5.55 -4.69 12.38
CA LEU A 93 4.84 -5.96 12.46
C LEU A 93 3.57 -5.85 13.31
N GLU A 94 3.60 -5.07 14.40
CA GLU A 94 2.42 -4.80 15.22
C GLU A 94 1.39 -3.98 14.45
N GLU A 95 1.82 -2.90 13.78
CA GLU A 95 0.96 -2.07 12.93
C GLU A 95 0.30 -2.90 11.80
N ALA A 96 1.04 -3.86 11.22
CA ALA A 96 0.54 -4.78 10.19
C ALA A 96 -0.22 -5.99 10.76
N GLN A 97 -0.49 -6.07 12.07
CA GLN A 97 -1.16 -7.18 12.76
C GLN A 97 -0.51 -8.55 12.49
N LEU A 98 0.80 -8.61 12.42
CA LEU A 98 1.57 -9.83 12.15
C LEU A 98 2.53 -10.22 13.30
N LYS A 99 2.65 -9.37 14.33
CA LYS A 99 3.60 -9.52 15.42
C LYS A 99 3.47 -10.86 16.17
N ASP A 100 2.24 -11.21 16.54
CA ASP A 100 2.00 -12.43 17.34
C ASP A 100 2.32 -13.68 16.52
N PHE A 101 1.94 -13.71 15.24
CA PHE A 101 2.33 -14.79 14.34
C PHE A 101 3.85 -14.95 14.26
N VAL A 102 4.60 -13.85 14.08
CA VAL A 102 6.07 -13.90 13.97
C VAL A 102 6.73 -14.36 15.28
N LYS A 103 6.18 -13.99 16.45
CA LYS A 103 6.67 -14.45 17.74
C LYS A 103 6.54 -15.97 17.94
N GLU A 104 5.55 -16.59 17.32
CA GLU A 104 5.33 -18.04 17.41
C GLU A 104 6.24 -18.85 16.47
N LEU A 105 6.92 -18.19 15.52
CA LEU A 105 7.80 -18.86 14.59
C LEU A 105 9.13 -19.27 15.23
N PRO A 106 9.64 -20.49 14.89
CA PRO A 106 11.00 -20.87 15.27
C PRO A 106 12.00 -19.90 14.62
N GLY A 107 12.72 -19.15 15.43
CA GLY A 107 13.68 -18.13 14.92
C GLY A 107 13.10 -16.73 14.79
N MET A 108 11.79 -16.54 14.97
CA MET A 108 11.14 -15.21 14.95
C MET A 108 11.57 -14.36 13.74
N LEU A 109 12.25 -13.23 13.97
CA LEU A 109 12.72 -12.33 12.91
C LEU A 109 13.79 -12.95 12.01
N ASP A 110 14.56 -13.92 12.52
CA ASP A 110 15.62 -14.60 11.77
C ASP A 110 15.09 -15.77 10.94
N MET A 111 13.80 -16.05 11.00
CA MET A 111 13.22 -17.12 10.20
C MET A 111 13.31 -16.76 8.71
N GLU A 112 13.98 -17.63 7.95
CA GLU A 112 14.00 -17.58 6.49
C GLU A 112 12.63 -17.94 5.93
N ILE A 113 12.11 -17.09 5.07
CA ILE A 113 10.75 -17.24 4.53
C ILE A 113 10.68 -18.35 3.46
N GLY A 114 11.84 -18.71 2.88
CA GLY A 114 11.96 -19.65 1.79
C GLY A 114 11.55 -19.04 0.44
N GLU A 115 11.80 -19.78 -0.63
CA GLU A 115 11.65 -19.30 -2.01
C GLU A 115 10.26 -18.68 -2.21
N ARG A 116 10.22 -17.37 -2.51
CA ARG A 116 9.01 -16.55 -2.75
C ARG A 116 7.98 -16.56 -1.61
N GLY A 117 8.41 -16.81 -0.36
CA GLY A 117 7.50 -16.85 0.78
C GLY A 117 6.54 -18.04 0.79
N VAL A 118 6.95 -19.19 0.26
CA VAL A 118 6.14 -20.41 0.17
C VAL A 118 5.61 -20.88 1.54
N ARG A 119 6.29 -20.51 2.64
CA ARG A 119 5.90 -20.88 4.00
C ARG A 119 4.83 -19.97 4.63
N LEU A 120 4.42 -18.89 3.93
CA LEU A 120 3.43 -17.94 4.41
C LEU A 120 2.11 -18.09 3.66
N SER A 121 0.99 -17.93 4.36
CA SER A 121 -0.32 -17.77 3.72
C SER A 121 -0.37 -16.48 2.89
N GLY A 122 -1.35 -16.37 1.98
CA GLY A 122 -1.55 -15.15 1.19
C GLY A 122 -1.68 -13.90 2.04
N GLY A 123 -2.45 -13.98 3.14
CA GLY A 123 -2.65 -12.87 4.05
C GLY A 123 -1.44 -12.52 4.91
N GLN A 124 -0.67 -13.51 5.35
CA GLN A 124 0.58 -13.28 6.06
C GLN A 124 1.59 -12.57 5.14
N ARG A 125 1.67 -12.99 3.87
CA ARG A 125 2.51 -12.37 2.86
C ARG A 125 2.09 -10.91 2.61
N GLN A 126 0.78 -10.65 2.48
CA GLN A 126 0.26 -9.30 2.28
C GLN A 126 0.57 -8.39 3.47
N ARG A 127 0.34 -8.85 4.70
CA ARG A 127 0.68 -8.09 5.92
C ARG A 127 2.18 -7.86 6.07
N LEU A 128 3.02 -8.80 5.64
CA LEU A 128 4.46 -8.58 5.58
C LEU A 128 4.84 -7.47 4.59
N GLY A 129 4.14 -7.40 3.45
CA GLY A 129 4.26 -6.30 2.49
C GLY A 129 3.85 -4.94 3.08
N ILE A 130 2.79 -4.92 3.91
CA ILE A 130 2.38 -3.72 4.65
C ILE A 130 3.49 -3.32 5.64
N ALA A 131 4.01 -4.26 6.45
CA ALA A 131 5.09 -3.99 7.39
C ALA A 131 6.35 -3.43 6.68
N ARG A 132 6.71 -4.00 5.52
CA ARG A 132 7.80 -3.48 4.66
C ARG A 132 7.56 -2.04 4.23
N ALA A 133 6.36 -1.73 3.74
CA ALA A 133 6.02 -0.39 3.30
C ALA A 133 6.07 0.64 4.45
N LEU A 134 5.77 0.21 5.69
CA LEU A 134 5.78 1.06 6.89
C LEU A 134 7.18 1.28 7.48
N TYR A 135 8.18 0.45 7.13
CA TYR A 135 9.48 0.47 7.81
C TYR A 135 10.15 1.84 7.78
N HIS A 136 10.11 2.54 6.65
CA HIS A 136 10.68 3.89 6.48
C HIS A 136 9.73 5.01 6.93
N ASN A 137 8.64 4.69 7.62
CA ASN A 137 7.65 5.64 8.14
C ASN A 137 7.10 6.61 7.08
N PRO A 138 6.58 6.13 5.95
CA PRO A 138 6.03 6.97 4.91
C PRO A 138 4.80 7.76 5.40
N GLU A 139 4.56 8.93 4.81
CA GLU A 139 3.38 9.75 5.08
C GLU A 139 2.18 9.33 4.23
N ILE A 140 2.45 8.73 3.07
CA ILE A 140 1.45 8.29 2.09
C ILE A 140 1.57 6.78 1.94
N LEU A 141 0.46 6.06 2.07
CA LEU A 141 0.37 4.64 1.78
C LEU A 141 -0.49 4.41 0.55
N VAL A 142 0.05 3.68 -0.41
CA VAL A 142 -0.64 3.32 -1.64
C VAL A 142 -0.88 1.82 -1.63
N PHE A 143 -2.15 1.41 -1.62
CA PHE A 143 -2.59 0.02 -1.68
C PHE A 143 -3.11 -0.30 -3.08
N ASP A 144 -2.41 -1.14 -3.82
CA ASP A 144 -2.83 -1.58 -5.15
C ASP A 144 -3.47 -2.97 -5.05
N GLU A 145 -4.82 -2.99 -4.99
CA GLU A 145 -5.63 -4.22 -4.93
C GLU A 145 -5.20 -5.23 -3.85
N ALA A 146 -4.75 -4.73 -2.70
CA ALA A 146 -4.12 -5.49 -1.63
C ALA A 146 -4.99 -6.66 -1.08
N THR A 147 -6.28 -6.72 -1.40
CA THR A 147 -7.22 -7.74 -0.90
C THR A 147 -7.84 -8.61 -1.99
N SER A 148 -7.47 -8.44 -3.25
CA SER A 148 -8.20 -9.00 -4.40
C SER A 148 -8.25 -10.52 -4.48
N ALA A 149 -7.25 -11.23 -3.93
CA ALA A 149 -7.09 -12.69 -4.02
C ALA A 149 -7.17 -13.41 -2.65
N LEU A 150 -7.73 -12.74 -1.63
CA LEU A 150 -7.75 -13.25 -0.26
C LEU A 150 -9.12 -13.81 0.13
N ASP A 151 -9.11 -14.75 1.07
CA ASP A 151 -10.32 -15.21 1.77
C ASP A 151 -10.87 -14.10 2.67
N THR A 152 -12.14 -14.26 3.09
CA THR A 152 -12.89 -13.21 3.82
C THR A 152 -12.25 -12.84 5.16
N ASP A 153 -11.72 -13.81 5.91
CA ASP A 153 -11.16 -13.56 7.23
C ASP A 153 -9.83 -12.80 7.12
N THR A 154 -9.02 -13.21 6.16
CA THR A 154 -7.75 -12.54 5.83
C THR A 154 -7.98 -11.12 5.30
N GLU A 155 -8.99 -10.94 4.43
CA GLU A 155 -9.37 -9.61 3.94
C GLU A 155 -9.78 -8.70 5.09
N THR A 156 -10.58 -9.19 6.04
CA THR A 156 -10.99 -8.43 7.22
C THR A 156 -9.80 -7.94 8.03
N ALA A 157 -8.84 -8.81 8.33
CA ALA A 157 -7.65 -8.42 9.09
C ALA A 157 -6.80 -7.36 8.37
N ILE A 158 -6.71 -7.43 7.04
CA ILE A 158 -6.01 -6.40 6.25
C ILE A 158 -6.78 -5.07 6.26
N MET A 159 -8.11 -5.13 6.14
CA MET A 159 -8.95 -3.93 6.22
C MET A 159 -8.85 -3.25 7.59
N GLU A 160 -8.82 -4.01 8.68
CA GLU A 160 -8.59 -3.48 10.03
C GLU A 160 -7.22 -2.78 10.15
N ALA A 161 -6.17 -3.37 9.56
CA ALA A 161 -4.86 -2.73 9.52
C ALA A 161 -4.91 -1.41 8.74
N ILE A 162 -5.53 -1.38 7.55
CA ILE A 162 -5.71 -0.17 6.73
C ILE A 162 -6.50 0.89 7.52
N GLU A 163 -7.60 0.50 8.16
CA GLU A 163 -8.44 1.40 8.96
C GLU A 163 -7.67 2.04 10.12
N SER A 164 -6.74 1.32 10.71
CA SER A 164 -5.89 1.85 11.79
C SER A 164 -5.00 3.01 11.37
N PHE A 165 -4.76 3.19 10.07
CA PHE A 165 -3.98 4.31 9.50
C PHE A 165 -4.84 5.53 9.16
N HIS A 166 -6.17 5.42 9.17
CA HIS A 166 -7.08 6.54 8.92
C HIS A 166 -6.78 7.72 9.87
N GLY A 167 -6.69 8.91 9.30
CA GLY A 167 -6.36 10.13 10.05
C GLY A 167 -4.91 10.25 10.54
N LYS A 168 -4.11 9.19 10.42
CA LYS A 168 -2.69 9.20 10.78
C LYS A 168 -1.78 9.33 9.55
N LYS A 169 -2.22 8.77 8.43
CA LYS A 169 -1.50 8.76 7.14
C LYS A 169 -2.45 9.15 6.02
N THR A 170 -1.90 9.58 4.91
CA THR A 170 -2.64 9.75 3.67
C THR A 170 -2.74 8.39 2.99
N LEU A 171 -3.95 7.96 2.63
CA LEU A 171 -4.19 6.65 2.05
C LEU A 171 -4.69 6.79 0.60
N VAL A 172 -4.12 6.00 -0.31
CA VAL A 172 -4.63 5.82 -1.67
C VAL A 172 -4.90 4.34 -1.88
N ILE A 173 -6.16 3.96 -2.07
CA ILE A 173 -6.59 2.57 -2.10
C ILE A 173 -7.23 2.27 -3.45
N ILE A 174 -6.58 1.41 -4.24
CA ILE A 174 -7.16 0.86 -5.46
C ILE A 174 -7.92 -0.40 -5.10
N ALA A 175 -9.18 -0.48 -5.46
CA ALA A 175 -9.97 -1.66 -5.24
C ALA A 175 -10.97 -1.94 -6.36
N HIS A 176 -11.23 -3.23 -6.59
CA HIS A 176 -12.34 -3.71 -7.40
C HIS A 176 -13.62 -3.88 -6.59
N ARG A 177 -13.50 -4.06 -5.27
CA ARG A 177 -14.63 -4.29 -4.38
C ARG A 177 -15.03 -2.99 -3.69
N LEU A 178 -16.28 -2.60 -3.85
CA LEU A 178 -16.83 -1.36 -3.26
C LEU A 178 -16.62 -1.30 -1.73
N ARG A 179 -16.76 -2.43 -1.03
CA ARG A 179 -16.58 -2.51 0.42
C ARG A 179 -15.18 -2.07 0.88
N THR A 180 -14.15 -2.28 0.05
CA THR A 180 -12.76 -1.92 0.38
C THR A 180 -12.56 -0.40 0.43
N ILE A 181 -13.32 0.35 -0.34
CA ILE A 181 -13.24 1.82 -0.42
C ILE A 181 -14.44 2.53 0.21
N ALA A 182 -15.37 1.78 0.80
CA ALA A 182 -16.60 2.35 1.37
C ALA A 182 -16.34 3.35 2.50
N GLY A 183 -15.21 3.19 3.24
CA GLY A 183 -14.77 4.10 4.28
C GLY A 183 -13.89 5.27 3.81
N CYS A 184 -13.59 5.37 2.50
CA CYS A 184 -12.74 6.46 2.00
C CYS A 184 -13.45 7.81 2.04
N ASP A 185 -12.68 8.86 2.38
CA ASP A 185 -13.18 10.24 2.39
C ASP A 185 -13.54 10.74 0.98
N ILE A 186 -12.79 10.31 -0.03
CA ILE A 186 -12.98 10.69 -1.44
C ILE A 186 -12.90 9.43 -2.29
N ILE A 187 -13.75 9.35 -3.31
CA ILE A 187 -13.74 8.23 -4.25
C ILE A 187 -13.62 8.76 -5.68
N TYR A 188 -12.67 8.21 -6.41
CA TYR A 188 -12.49 8.46 -7.83
C TYR A 188 -12.85 7.21 -8.65
N LYS A 189 -13.66 7.42 -9.67
CA LYS A 189 -13.93 6.40 -10.69
C LYS A 189 -13.03 6.65 -11.89
N VAL A 190 -12.33 5.59 -12.29
CA VAL A 190 -11.53 5.57 -13.52
C VAL A 190 -12.29 4.77 -14.58
N ASP A 191 -12.58 5.41 -15.70
CA ASP A 191 -13.25 4.78 -16.84
C ASP A 191 -12.65 5.30 -18.14
N ASN A 192 -12.17 4.38 -19.00
CA ASN A 192 -11.56 4.71 -20.29
C ASN A 192 -10.52 5.85 -20.22
N GLY A 193 -9.65 5.84 -19.22
CA GLY A 193 -8.60 6.83 -19.00
C GLY A 193 -9.10 8.18 -18.48
N LYS A 194 -10.38 8.30 -18.14
CA LYS A 194 -10.94 9.48 -17.45
C LYS A 194 -11.06 9.21 -15.96
N ILE A 195 -10.77 10.23 -15.16
CA ILE A 195 -10.90 10.17 -13.69
C ILE A 195 -11.98 11.16 -13.31
N VAL A 196 -12.98 10.70 -12.56
CA VAL A 196 -14.10 11.53 -12.08
C VAL A 196 -14.31 11.21 -10.60
N GLU A 197 -14.46 12.26 -9.78
CA GLU A 197 -14.89 12.10 -8.39
C GLU A 197 -16.34 11.60 -8.35
N THR A 198 -16.62 10.64 -7.51
CA THR A 198 -17.93 10.00 -7.39
C THR A 198 -18.28 9.71 -5.94
N THR A 199 -19.51 9.26 -5.70
CA THR A 199 -19.96 8.73 -4.42
C THR A 199 -20.48 7.31 -4.61
N LEU A 200 -20.39 6.46 -3.59
CA LEU A 200 -20.88 5.08 -3.68
C LEU A 200 -22.39 5.01 -4.00
N ALA A 201 -23.18 5.95 -3.51
CA ALA A 201 -24.62 6.03 -3.81
C ALA A 201 -24.91 6.24 -5.31
N ALA A 202 -23.97 6.74 -6.09
CA ALA A 202 -24.11 6.93 -7.55
C ALA A 202 -23.81 5.66 -8.37
N GLU A 203 -23.23 4.64 -7.73
CA GLU A 203 -22.77 3.40 -8.39
C GLU A 203 -23.73 2.20 -8.14
N GLU A 204 -24.73 2.36 -7.28
CA GLU A 204 -25.74 1.31 -7.00
C GLU A 204 -26.92 1.33 -7.99
N HIS A 205 -26.84 2.16 -9.04
CA HIS A 205 -27.81 2.29 -10.12
C HIS A 205 -27.15 2.06 -11.47
#